data_a5176aeac81cc5e4627227e738223b4b
#
_entry.id   a5176aeac81cc5e4627227e738223b4b
#
_cell.length_a   1.000
_cell.length_b   1.000
_cell.length_c   1.000
_cell.angle_alpha   90.00
_cell.angle_beta   90.00
_cell.angle_gamma   90.00
#
_symmetry.space_group_name_H-M   'P 1'
#
loop_
_entity.id
_entity.type
_entity.pdbx_description
1 polymer ?
#
loop_
_entity_poly.entity_id
_entity_poly.type
_entity_poly.pdbx_seq_one_letter_code
_entity_poly.pdbx_strand_id
1 'polypeptide(L)'
;KGLEVFLNTQNVVDRMVIGDSHRLKQILINLINNAFKFTHKGEVSLTLNSRYITDSKILMSFIIKDTGIGIAPENIDKLFDVFTQEDSSTTRHFGGTGLGLSICKKLAQLMGGNITVSSEKGVGSTFIATVELHVAQQQKLNTGIELSKEISVAALIARDNVFKNVCELLTQTCKIQPSHITRLDYFSEHSKFDADLLIIDDEHPQVNALISYCEKADKKYVLILRDMVVNKQSKKVFPEHSHILHKPLTQDQFTYKLGSIFGANNEFVLTAPKQANDIEPEPELSKYHVLLVDDNMINIEVAKAILKRTGIKITCASDGIEALSALKFNQEQPFDLILMDCQMPNLDGYDTTSEIRNAKAGVEYISIPIIAMTASAMEGDRERCITAGMNDYITKPIKPKTLKNRLLTWLN
;
A
#
# COMPACT_ATOMS: atom_id res chain seq x y z
N LYS A 1 11.16 -5.69 -9.05
CA LYS A 1 11.40 -7.05 -9.57
C LYS A 1 10.45 -7.41 -10.73
N GLY A 2 9.39 -6.64 -10.97
CA GLY A 2 8.39 -6.95 -12.00
C GLY A 2 7.54 -8.19 -11.69
N LEU A 3 7.26 -8.44 -10.43
CA LEU A 3 6.37 -9.53 -9.98
C LEU A 3 4.91 -9.09 -10.06
N GLU A 4 4.02 -10.02 -10.43
CA GLU A 4 2.59 -9.80 -10.27
C GLU A 4 2.17 -10.02 -8.81
N VAL A 5 1.27 -9.16 -8.32
CA VAL A 5 0.76 -9.26 -6.95
C VAL A 5 -0.75 -9.31 -6.97
N PHE A 6 -1.31 -10.34 -6.32
CA PHE A 6 -2.76 -10.53 -6.21
C PHE A 6 -3.21 -10.48 -4.75
N LEU A 7 -4.35 -9.82 -4.53
CA LEU A 7 -5.04 -9.82 -3.25
C LEU A 7 -6.46 -10.36 -3.45
N ASN A 8 -6.75 -11.51 -2.84
CA ASN A 8 -8.06 -12.16 -2.92
C ASN A 8 -8.71 -12.15 -1.54
N THR A 9 -9.95 -11.67 -1.47
CA THR A 9 -10.72 -11.56 -0.22
C THR A 9 -12.00 -12.38 -0.27
N GLN A 10 -11.94 -13.56 -0.90
CA GLN A 10 -13.07 -14.47 -1.02
C GLN A 10 -13.45 -15.03 0.35
N ASN A 11 -14.76 -15.14 0.61
CA ASN A 11 -15.28 -15.76 1.85
C ASN A 11 -14.78 -15.11 3.15
N VAL A 12 -14.51 -13.81 3.14
CA VAL A 12 -14.23 -13.07 4.35
C VAL A 12 -15.54 -12.66 5.00
N VAL A 13 -15.67 -12.87 6.31
CA VAL A 13 -16.83 -12.45 7.09
C VAL A 13 -17.01 -10.93 6.95
N ASP A 14 -18.21 -10.53 6.55
CA ASP A 14 -18.57 -9.14 6.30
C ASP A 14 -18.85 -8.39 7.63
N ARG A 15 -17.87 -8.39 8.52
CA ARG A 15 -17.94 -7.74 9.83
C ARG A 15 -16.59 -7.23 10.31
N MET A 16 -16.65 -6.21 11.17
CA MET A 16 -15.46 -5.74 11.88
C MET A 16 -14.97 -6.82 12.86
N VAL A 17 -13.66 -6.97 12.94
CA VAL A 17 -13.02 -7.93 13.84
C VAL A 17 -12.08 -7.23 14.82
N ILE A 18 -11.95 -7.80 16.00
CA ILE A 18 -11.11 -7.31 17.09
C ILE A 18 -9.99 -8.32 17.32
N GLY A 19 -8.74 -7.84 17.31
CA GLY A 19 -7.55 -8.64 17.55
C GLY A 19 -6.29 -7.79 17.67
N ASP A 20 -5.16 -8.44 17.92
CA ASP A 20 -3.86 -7.76 17.99
C ASP A 20 -3.33 -7.47 16.59
N SER A 21 -3.61 -6.25 16.12
CA SER A 21 -3.20 -5.81 14.78
C SER A 21 -1.69 -5.72 14.61
N HIS A 22 -0.94 -5.49 15.69
CA HIS A 22 0.53 -5.39 15.63
C HIS A 22 1.17 -6.76 15.37
N ARG A 23 0.76 -7.77 16.13
CA ARG A 23 1.24 -9.15 15.93
C ARG A 23 0.83 -9.70 14.57
N LEU A 24 -0.42 -9.46 14.18
CA LEU A 24 -0.90 -9.86 12.85
C LEU A 24 -0.08 -9.23 11.74
N LYS A 25 0.18 -7.93 11.83
CA LYS A 25 1.02 -7.21 10.87
C LYS A 25 2.44 -7.80 10.82
N GLN A 26 3.04 -8.14 11.94
CA GLN A 26 4.36 -8.74 12.01
C GLN A 26 4.42 -10.10 11.31
N ILE A 27 3.41 -10.97 11.52
CA ILE A 27 3.28 -12.26 10.81
C ILE A 27 3.21 -12.02 9.30
N LEU A 28 2.28 -11.17 8.86
CA LEU A 28 2.03 -10.94 7.43
C LEU A 28 3.23 -10.34 6.72
N ILE A 29 3.85 -9.32 7.29
CA ILE A 29 5.04 -8.67 6.71
C ILE A 29 6.18 -9.69 6.55
N ASN A 30 6.42 -10.54 7.54
CA ASN A 30 7.47 -11.54 7.46
C ASN A 30 7.21 -12.55 6.33
N LEU A 31 5.99 -13.12 6.27
CA LEU A 31 5.64 -14.11 5.25
C LEU A 31 5.65 -13.51 3.84
N ILE A 32 5.09 -12.31 3.67
CA ILE A 32 5.05 -11.61 2.37
C ILE A 32 6.46 -11.23 1.93
N ASN A 33 7.31 -10.72 2.83
CA ASN A 33 8.69 -10.40 2.50
C ASN A 33 9.48 -11.64 2.09
N ASN A 34 9.24 -12.79 2.72
CA ASN A 34 9.85 -14.05 2.30
C ASN A 34 9.39 -14.44 0.89
N ALA A 35 8.10 -14.36 0.59
CA ALA A 35 7.56 -14.62 -0.75
C ALA A 35 8.23 -13.71 -1.81
N PHE A 36 8.31 -12.40 -1.56
CA PHE A 36 9.01 -11.47 -2.46
C PHE A 36 10.52 -11.71 -2.55
N LYS A 37 11.14 -12.11 -1.44
CA LYS A 37 12.58 -12.38 -1.40
C LYS A 37 12.94 -13.54 -2.31
N PHE A 38 12.20 -14.63 -2.22
CA PHE A 38 12.49 -15.90 -2.88
C PHE A 38 11.82 -16.07 -4.26
N THR A 39 11.00 -15.10 -4.69
CA THR A 39 10.45 -15.05 -6.05
C THR A 39 11.22 -14.03 -6.89
N HIS A 40 11.87 -14.51 -7.94
CA HIS A 40 12.61 -13.65 -8.86
C HIS A 40 11.77 -13.21 -10.05
N LYS A 41 10.88 -14.07 -10.51
CA LYS A 41 9.98 -13.85 -11.64
C LYS A 41 8.70 -14.64 -11.41
N GLY A 42 7.56 -14.10 -11.82
CA GLY A 42 6.25 -14.74 -11.63
C GLY A 42 5.36 -13.93 -10.71
N GLU A 43 4.68 -14.58 -9.77
CA GLU A 43 3.63 -13.95 -8.97
C GLU A 43 3.72 -14.25 -7.47
N VAL A 44 3.14 -13.35 -6.68
CA VAL A 44 2.88 -13.53 -5.26
C VAL A 44 1.41 -13.20 -5.00
N SER A 45 0.69 -14.08 -4.33
CA SER A 45 -0.71 -13.86 -3.98
C SER A 45 -0.94 -13.95 -2.48
N LEU A 46 -1.80 -13.07 -1.97
CA LEU A 46 -2.36 -13.13 -0.62
C LEU A 46 -3.86 -13.38 -0.74
N THR A 47 -4.32 -14.52 -0.21
CA THR A 47 -5.74 -14.85 -0.14
C THR A 47 -6.19 -14.85 1.31
N LEU A 48 -7.28 -14.12 1.60
CA LEU A 48 -7.91 -14.06 2.90
C LEU A 48 -9.17 -14.90 2.89
N ASN A 49 -9.30 -15.81 3.86
CA ASN A 49 -10.51 -16.58 4.10
C ASN A 49 -10.87 -16.50 5.58
N SER A 50 -12.15 -16.56 5.89
CA SER A 50 -12.58 -16.65 7.29
C SER A 50 -13.71 -17.66 7.45
N ARG A 51 -13.79 -18.26 8.63
CA ARG A 51 -14.90 -19.12 9.03
C ARG A 51 -15.28 -18.85 10.48
N TYR A 52 -16.53 -18.94 10.80
CA TYR A 52 -16.99 -18.87 12.19
C TYR A 52 -16.55 -20.09 12.97
N ILE A 53 -15.98 -19.89 14.16
CA ILE A 53 -15.76 -20.90 15.18
C ILE A 53 -16.96 -20.92 16.13
N THR A 54 -17.41 -19.72 16.52
CA THR A 54 -18.62 -19.46 17.29
C THR A 54 -19.27 -18.17 16.76
N ASP A 55 -20.46 -17.80 17.25
CA ASP A 55 -21.15 -16.56 16.85
C ASP A 55 -20.31 -15.28 17.09
N SER A 56 -19.37 -15.33 18.03
CA SER A 56 -18.52 -14.21 18.43
C SER A 56 -17.04 -14.35 18.02
N LYS A 57 -16.66 -15.49 17.45
CA LYS A 57 -15.27 -15.76 17.05
C LYS A 57 -15.17 -16.32 15.64
N ILE A 58 -14.17 -15.88 14.92
CA ILE A 58 -13.79 -16.42 13.62
C ILE A 58 -12.36 -16.95 13.63
N LEU A 59 -12.10 -17.94 12.79
CA LEU A 59 -10.75 -18.27 12.34
C LEU A 59 -10.50 -17.55 11.04
N MET A 60 -9.53 -16.64 11.04
CA MET A 60 -9.05 -15.96 9.85
C MET A 60 -7.85 -16.71 9.31
N SER A 61 -7.83 -16.98 8.01
CA SER A 61 -6.73 -17.64 7.30
C SER A 61 -6.13 -16.67 6.28
N PHE A 62 -4.82 -16.52 6.33
CA PHE A 62 -4.01 -15.76 5.38
C PHE A 62 -3.16 -16.76 4.60
N ILE A 63 -3.42 -16.90 3.32
CA ILE A 63 -2.75 -17.83 2.42
C ILE A 63 -1.82 -17.00 1.54
N ILE A 64 -0.53 -17.12 1.77
CA ILE A 64 0.51 -16.46 0.98
C ILE A 64 1.12 -17.52 0.06
N LYS A 65 0.89 -17.35 -1.24
CA LYS A 65 1.43 -18.24 -2.28
C LYS A 65 2.40 -17.48 -3.17
N ASP A 66 3.54 -18.09 -3.44
CA ASP A 66 4.55 -17.60 -4.35
C ASP A 66 4.89 -18.64 -5.42
N THR A 67 5.43 -18.18 -6.54
CA THR A 67 5.96 -19.01 -7.63
C THR A 67 7.49 -18.95 -7.66
N GLY A 68 8.11 -18.88 -6.48
CA GLY A 68 9.56 -18.76 -6.33
C GLY A 68 10.29 -20.09 -6.42
N ILE A 69 11.48 -20.13 -5.83
CA ILE A 69 12.37 -21.28 -5.88
C ILE A 69 11.81 -22.54 -5.19
N GLY A 70 10.78 -22.40 -4.35
CA GLY A 70 10.25 -23.46 -3.53
C GLY A 70 11.23 -23.97 -2.48
N ILE A 71 10.81 -24.97 -1.70
CA ILE A 71 11.54 -25.53 -0.56
C ILE A 71 11.64 -27.04 -0.76
N ALA A 72 12.82 -27.61 -0.54
CA ALA A 72 13.03 -29.03 -0.63
C ALA A 72 12.29 -29.77 0.52
N PRO A 73 11.70 -30.97 0.28
CA PRO A 73 10.89 -31.66 1.29
C PRO A 73 11.62 -31.89 2.61
N GLU A 74 12.91 -32.20 2.56
CA GLU A 74 13.77 -32.44 3.72
C GLU A 74 13.98 -31.21 4.63
N ASN A 75 13.67 -30.02 4.12
CA ASN A 75 13.83 -28.77 4.83
C ASN A 75 12.51 -28.22 5.41
N ILE A 76 11.37 -28.74 4.97
CA ILE A 76 10.04 -28.23 5.37
C ILE A 76 9.85 -28.33 6.89
N ASP A 77 10.19 -29.45 7.49
CA ASP A 77 10.00 -29.68 8.93
C ASP A 77 10.90 -28.77 9.79
N LYS A 78 12.06 -28.39 9.26
CA LYS A 78 13.07 -27.57 9.95
C LYS A 78 12.85 -26.06 9.81
N LEU A 79 11.95 -25.63 8.93
CA LEU A 79 11.73 -24.19 8.63
C LEU A 79 11.33 -23.34 9.83
N PHE A 80 10.70 -23.96 10.82
CA PHE A 80 10.22 -23.29 12.01
C PHE A 80 11.16 -23.44 13.21
N ASP A 81 12.28 -24.16 13.05
CA ASP A 81 13.28 -24.28 14.08
C ASP A 81 14.11 -22.99 14.20
N VAL A 82 14.55 -22.72 15.42
CA VAL A 82 15.31 -21.52 15.72
C VAL A 82 16.71 -21.62 15.12
N PHE A 83 17.17 -20.58 14.41
CA PHE A 83 18.49 -20.50 13.77
C PHE A 83 18.73 -21.44 12.58
N THR A 84 17.68 -22.01 12.00
CA THR A 84 17.82 -22.85 10.81
C THR A 84 17.85 -22.01 9.53
N GLN A 85 18.89 -22.15 8.72
CA GLN A 85 19.04 -21.55 7.39
C GLN A 85 19.37 -22.65 6.38
N GLU A 86 18.75 -22.59 5.20
CA GLU A 86 18.75 -23.66 4.21
C GLU A 86 20.15 -23.95 3.61
N ASP A 87 21.09 -22.96 3.57
CA ASP A 87 22.45 -23.16 3.08
C ASP A 87 23.41 -22.02 3.44
N SER A 88 24.66 -22.37 3.76
CA SER A 88 25.76 -21.41 3.95
C SER A 88 26.17 -20.65 2.66
N SER A 89 25.70 -21.10 1.49
CA SER A 89 25.96 -20.47 0.18
C SER A 89 24.97 -19.34 -0.14
N THR A 90 23.75 -19.37 0.42
CA THR A 90 22.72 -18.33 0.24
C THR A 90 22.91 -17.13 1.15
N THR A 91 23.70 -17.24 2.21
CA THR A 91 24.01 -16.14 3.16
C THR A 91 24.73 -14.94 2.51
N ARG A 92 25.43 -15.13 1.40
CA ARG A 92 26.09 -14.03 0.68
C ARG A 92 25.14 -13.16 -0.15
N HIS A 93 23.95 -13.68 -0.51
CA HIS A 93 23.00 -12.96 -1.36
C HIS A 93 21.71 -12.54 -0.67
N PHE A 94 21.30 -13.22 0.44
CA PHE A 94 19.99 -12.98 1.05
C PHE A 94 20.06 -13.11 2.58
N GLY A 95 20.76 -12.20 3.27
CA GLY A 95 20.90 -12.19 4.73
C GLY A 95 19.57 -12.23 5.48
N GLY A 96 19.52 -12.97 6.58
CA GLY A 96 18.40 -13.04 7.52
C GLY A 96 18.84 -13.74 8.80
N THR A 97 18.19 -13.44 9.95
CA THR A 97 18.57 -14.01 11.26
C THR A 97 18.13 -15.45 11.47
N GLY A 98 17.33 -16.04 10.58
CA GLY A 98 16.73 -17.38 10.75
C GLY A 98 15.65 -17.44 11.85
N LEU A 99 15.29 -16.30 12.45
CA LEU A 99 14.32 -16.22 13.54
C LEU A 99 12.89 -15.88 13.07
N GLY A 100 12.73 -15.38 11.85
CA GLY A 100 11.47 -14.80 11.38
C GLY A 100 10.30 -15.79 11.40
N LEU A 101 10.46 -16.98 10.83
CA LEU A 101 9.39 -17.99 10.73
C LEU A 101 9.05 -18.61 12.07
N SER A 102 10.03 -18.87 12.93
CA SER A 102 9.82 -19.40 14.29
C SER A 102 9.05 -18.39 15.16
N ILE A 103 9.38 -17.11 15.08
CA ILE A 103 8.64 -16.01 15.74
C ILE A 103 7.21 -15.95 15.21
N CYS A 104 7.01 -15.97 13.90
CA CYS A 104 5.66 -15.94 13.30
C CYS A 104 4.79 -17.11 13.77
N LYS A 105 5.34 -18.33 13.81
CA LYS A 105 4.63 -19.52 14.30
C LYS A 105 4.20 -19.35 15.76
N LYS A 106 5.10 -18.84 16.61
CA LYS A 106 4.79 -18.57 18.02
C LYS A 106 3.73 -17.49 18.18
N LEU A 107 3.79 -16.39 17.41
CA LEU A 107 2.77 -15.35 17.42
C LEU A 107 1.41 -15.88 16.97
N ALA A 108 1.35 -16.66 15.90
CA ALA A 108 0.10 -17.26 15.43
C ALA A 108 -0.51 -18.19 16.50
N GLN A 109 0.32 -18.99 17.18
CA GLN A 109 -0.12 -19.85 18.31
C GLN A 109 -0.67 -19.03 19.48
N LEU A 110 -0.02 -17.92 19.84
CA LEU A 110 -0.51 -17.00 20.88
C LEU A 110 -1.83 -16.32 20.50
N MET A 111 -2.14 -16.27 19.20
CA MET A 111 -3.41 -15.76 18.67
C MET A 111 -4.43 -16.89 18.39
N GLY A 112 -4.26 -18.07 18.99
CA GLY A 112 -5.19 -19.19 18.86
C GLY A 112 -5.14 -19.94 17.52
N GLY A 113 -4.14 -19.68 16.69
CA GLY A 113 -3.99 -20.29 15.37
C GLY A 113 -2.67 -21.03 15.16
N ASN A 114 -2.23 -21.13 13.91
CA ASN A 114 -0.99 -21.82 13.55
C ASN A 114 -0.46 -21.32 12.20
N ILE A 115 0.77 -21.71 11.85
CA ILE A 115 1.33 -21.54 10.50
C ILE A 115 1.71 -22.90 9.94
N THR A 116 1.24 -23.17 8.73
CA THR A 116 1.60 -24.37 7.94
C THR A 116 2.22 -23.95 6.61
N VAL A 117 2.97 -24.85 6.00
CA VAL A 117 3.60 -24.64 4.70
C VAL A 117 3.43 -25.88 3.83
N SER A 118 3.20 -25.63 2.54
CA SER A 118 3.31 -26.63 1.47
C SER A 118 4.18 -26.04 0.38
N SER A 119 5.17 -26.79 -0.09
CA SER A 119 6.12 -26.28 -1.08
C SER A 119 6.67 -27.38 -1.94
N GLU A 120 7.02 -27.01 -3.18
CA GLU A 120 7.70 -27.89 -4.14
C GLU A 120 8.86 -27.13 -4.76
N LYS A 121 10.05 -27.72 -4.70
CA LYS A 121 11.28 -27.09 -5.22
C LYS A 121 11.17 -26.82 -6.73
N GLY A 122 11.42 -25.58 -7.11
CA GLY A 122 11.31 -25.10 -8.50
C GLY A 122 9.89 -24.67 -8.92
N VAL A 123 8.86 -24.89 -8.08
CA VAL A 123 7.46 -24.54 -8.37
C VAL A 123 7.00 -23.34 -7.55
N GLY A 124 7.34 -23.32 -6.23
CA GLY A 124 6.99 -22.27 -5.30
C GLY A 124 6.52 -22.77 -3.94
N SER A 125 6.04 -21.84 -3.10
CA SER A 125 5.61 -22.17 -1.74
C SER A 125 4.24 -21.58 -1.44
N THR A 126 3.52 -22.22 -0.52
CA THR A 126 2.24 -21.76 0.03
C THR A 126 2.33 -21.81 1.55
N PHE A 127 2.33 -20.63 2.17
CA PHE A 127 2.25 -20.46 3.62
C PHE A 127 0.81 -20.14 4.01
N ILE A 128 0.28 -20.83 5.02
CA ILE A 128 -1.06 -20.57 5.56
C ILE A 128 -0.90 -20.20 7.02
N ALA A 129 -1.15 -18.93 7.33
CA ALA A 129 -1.22 -18.43 8.71
C ALA A 129 -2.68 -18.34 9.13
N THR A 130 -3.03 -18.97 10.26
CA THR A 130 -4.36 -18.85 10.85
C THR A 130 -4.29 -18.13 12.19
N VAL A 131 -5.31 -17.34 12.51
CA VAL A 131 -5.48 -16.66 13.82
C VAL A 131 -6.95 -16.62 14.21
N GLU A 132 -7.24 -16.70 15.51
CA GLU A 132 -8.58 -16.44 16.04
C GLU A 132 -8.77 -14.94 16.26
N LEU A 133 -9.93 -14.42 15.82
CA LEU A 133 -10.34 -13.03 16.00
C LEU A 133 -11.77 -12.99 16.56
N HIS A 134 -12.07 -11.97 17.37
CA HIS A 134 -13.41 -11.71 17.84
C HIS A 134 -14.20 -10.88 16.84
N VAL A 135 -15.46 -11.22 16.63
CA VAL A 135 -16.37 -10.43 15.79
C VAL A 135 -16.95 -9.30 16.63
N ALA A 136 -16.83 -8.07 16.15
CA ALA A 136 -17.47 -6.93 16.77
C ALA A 136 -19.00 -7.04 16.60
N GLN A 137 -19.76 -6.79 17.68
CA GLN A 137 -21.22 -6.96 17.69
C GLN A 137 -21.99 -5.97 16.80
N GLN A 138 -21.33 -4.96 16.25
CA GLN A 138 -21.95 -3.90 15.45
C GLN A 138 -21.34 -3.76 14.07
N GLN A 139 -22.22 -3.67 13.06
CA GLN A 139 -22.03 -3.35 11.63
C GLN A 139 -21.64 -4.51 10.71
N LYS A 140 -22.60 -4.89 9.85
CA LYS A 140 -22.29 -5.48 8.55
C LYS A 140 -21.56 -4.43 7.73
N LEU A 141 -20.44 -4.79 7.15
CA LEU A 141 -19.77 -3.98 6.14
C LEU A 141 -20.54 -4.18 4.82
N ASN A 142 -21.17 -3.14 4.31
CA ASN A 142 -21.78 -3.20 2.99
C ASN A 142 -20.65 -3.08 1.95
N THR A 143 -20.15 -4.20 1.43
CA THR A 143 -18.97 -4.27 0.56
C THR A 143 -19.28 -4.35 -0.93
N GLY A 144 -20.55 -4.27 -1.34
CA GLY A 144 -20.97 -4.37 -2.73
C GLY A 144 -21.78 -3.17 -3.24
N ILE A 145 -21.77 -2.98 -4.57
CA ILE A 145 -22.64 -2.03 -5.28
C ILE A 145 -23.81 -2.80 -5.84
N GLU A 146 -25.04 -2.32 -5.61
CA GLU A 146 -26.19 -2.72 -6.41
C GLU A 146 -26.28 -1.81 -7.63
N LEU A 147 -25.96 -2.36 -8.80
CA LEU A 147 -26.13 -1.65 -10.05
C LEU A 147 -27.62 -1.64 -10.41
N SER A 148 -28.12 -0.49 -10.85
CA SER A 148 -29.55 -0.30 -11.20
C SER A 148 -29.99 -1.11 -12.44
N LYS A 149 -29.04 -1.64 -13.22
CA LYS A 149 -29.25 -2.50 -14.37
C LYS A 149 -28.13 -3.53 -14.50
N GLU A 150 -28.44 -4.64 -15.16
CA GLU A 150 -27.40 -5.57 -15.61
C GLU A 150 -26.47 -4.86 -16.60
N ILE A 151 -25.17 -4.99 -16.40
CA ILE A 151 -24.16 -4.43 -17.30
C ILE A 151 -23.34 -5.54 -17.93
N SER A 152 -23.01 -5.33 -19.19
CA SER A 152 -22.07 -6.15 -19.94
C SER A 152 -20.66 -5.58 -19.86
N VAL A 153 -19.68 -6.44 -19.66
CA VAL A 153 -18.26 -6.07 -19.50
C VAL A 153 -17.43 -6.74 -20.58
N ALA A 154 -16.63 -5.96 -21.27
CA ALA A 154 -15.58 -6.48 -22.14
C ALA A 154 -14.22 -6.18 -21.53
N ALA A 155 -13.31 -7.15 -21.53
CA ALA A 155 -12.01 -7.03 -20.90
C ALA A 155 -10.88 -7.36 -21.88
N LEU A 156 -10.00 -6.37 -22.15
CA LEU A 156 -8.78 -6.51 -22.92
C LEU A 156 -7.60 -6.72 -21.98
N ILE A 157 -7.41 -7.97 -21.56
CA ILE A 157 -6.41 -8.39 -20.57
C ILE A 157 -5.61 -9.55 -21.14
N ALA A 158 -4.28 -9.34 -21.28
CA ALA A 158 -3.41 -10.33 -21.89
C ALA A 158 -3.17 -11.57 -21.03
N ARG A 159 -3.16 -11.43 -19.70
CA ARG A 159 -2.80 -12.49 -18.75
C ARG A 159 -4.04 -13.18 -18.15
N ASP A 160 -4.06 -14.49 -18.18
CA ASP A 160 -5.18 -15.29 -17.67
C ASP A 160 -5.45 -15.09 -16.18
N ASN A 161 -4.39 -15.01 -15.37
CA ASN A 161 -4.48 -14.81 -13.93
C ASN A 161 -5.06 -13.42 -13.58
N VAL A 162 -4.67 -12.37 -14.32
CA VAL A 162 -5.22 -11.02 -14.14
C VAL A 162 -6.69 -10.99 -14.57
N PHE A 163 -7.04 -11.61 -15.71
CA PHE A 163 -8.41 -11.70 -16.16
C PHE A 163 -9.30 -12.43 -15.13
N LYS A 164 -8.85 -13.58 -14.63
CA LYS A 164 -9.55 -14.32 -13.58
C LYS A 164 -9.78 -13.50 -12.32
N ASN A 165 -8.76 -12.78 -11.84
CA ASN A 165 -8.88 -11.90 -10.68
C ASN A 165 -9.89 -10.78 -10.90
N VAL A 166 -9.91 -10.17 -12.09
CA VAL A 166 -10.90 -9.14 -12.46
C VAL A 166 -12.31 -9.71 -12.47
N CYS A 167 -12.52 -10.91 -13.05
CA CYS A 167 -13.84 -11.58 -13.05
C CYS A 167 -14.33 -11.85 -11.64
N GLU A 168 -13.46 -12.35 -10.76
CA GLU A 168 -13.77 -12.60 -9.36
C GLU A 168 -14.17 -11.32 -8.63
N LEU A 169 -13.42 -10.24 -8.81
CA LEU A 169 -13.71 -8.93 -8.20
C LEU A 169 -15.05 -8.35 -8.71
N LEU A 170 -15.33 -8.40 -10.00
CA LEU A 170 -16.58 -7.92 -10.56
C LEU A 170 -17.81 -8.70 -10.05
N THR A 171 -17.67 -10.03 -9.96
CA THR A 171 -18.74 -10.90 -9.45
C THR A 171 -19.02 -10.62 -7.97
N GLN A 172 -17.97 -10.45 -7.17
CA GLN A 172 -18.10 -10.20 -5.74
C GLN A 172 -18.59 -8.78 -5.41
N THR A 173 -18.07 -7.78 -6.13
CA THR A 173 -18.32 -6.36 -5.86
C THR A 173 -19.66 -5.89 -6.42
N CYS A 174 -19.97 -6.28 -7.67
CA CYS A 174 -21.09 -5.75 -8.42
C CYS A 174 -22.15 -6.81 -8.75
N LYS A 175 -21.96 -8.04 -8.29
CA LYS A 175 -22.81 -9.20 -8.60
C LYS A 175 -22.99 -9.45 -10.11
N ILE A 176 -22.01 -9.01 -10.92
CA ILE A 176 -22.01 -9.23 -12.36
C ILE A 176 -21.81 -10.72 -12.62
N GLN A 177 -22.71 -11.32 -13.36
CA GLN A 177 -22.61 -12.74 -13.70
C GLN A 177 -21.42 -12.98 -14.65
N PRO A 178 -20.63 -14.06 -14.46
CA PRO A 178 -19.50 -14.37 -15.34
C PRO A 178 -19.86 -14.43 -16.82
N SER A 179 -21.09 -14.80 -17.16
CA SER A 179 -21.64 -14.82 -18.54
C SER A 179 -21.70 -13.43 -19.19
N HIS A 180 -21.71 -12.36 -18.41
CA HIS A 180 -21.73 -10.98 -18.90
C HIS A 180 -20.32 -10.37 -19.00
N ILE A 181 -19.27 -11.15 -18.72
CA ILE A 181 -17.87 -10.71 -18.83
C ILE A 181 -17.22 -11.42 -20.01
N THR A 182 -16.92 -10.68 -21.06
CA THR A 182 -16.29 -11.20 -22.27
C THR A 182 -14.82 -10.81 -22.31
N ARG A 183 -13.91 -11.77 -22.48
CA ARG A 183 -12.51 -11.48 -22.78
C ARG A 183 -12.35 -11.16 -24.26
N LEU A 184 -11.60 -10.11 -24.52
CA LEU A 184 -11.22 -9.71 -25.88
C LEU A 184 -9.77 -10.13 -26.10
N ASP A 185 -9.55 -11.01 -27.08
CA ASP A 185 -8.19 -11.42 -27.46
C ASP A 185 -7.52 -10.38 -28.36
N TYR A 186 -8.33 -9.59 -29.07
CA TYR A 186 -7.86 -8.61 -30.04
C TYR A 186 -8.85 -7.44 -30.17
N PHE A 187 -8.32 -6.23 -30.33
CA PHE A 187 -9.09 -5.03 -30.65
C PHE A 187 -8.95 -4.66 -32.12
N SER A 188 -10.07 -4.44 -32.80
CA SER A 188 -10.15 -3.86 -34.15
C SER A 188 -11.01 -2.60 -34.09
N GLU A 189 -10.59 -1.51 -34.71
CA GLU A 189 -11.39 -0.27 -34.81
C GLU A 189 -12.75 -0.47 -35.48
N HIS A 190 -12.91 -1.55 -36.25
CA HIS A 190 -14.17 -1.94 -36.90
C HIS A 190 -15.07 -2.83 -36.02
N SER A 191 -14.56 -3.26 -34.89
CA SER A 191 -15.31 -4.06 -33.92
C SER A 191 -16.30 -3.16 -33.19
N LYS A 192 -17.59 -3.33 -33.41
CA LYS A 192 -18.63 -2.70 -32.59
C LYS A 192 -18.67 -3.43 -31.25
N PHE A 193 -18.11 -2.84 -30.20
CA PHE A 193 -18.27 -3.38 -28.87
C PHE A 193 -19.58 -2.90 -28.27
N ASP A 194 -20.48 -3.84 -28.04
CA ASP A 194 -21.76 -3.58 -27.36
C ASP A 194 -21.66 -3.89 -25.88
N ALA A 195 -20.56 -3.41 -25.25
CA ALA A 195 -20.35 -3.54 -23.81
C ALA A 195 -20.56 -2.19 -23.11
N ASP A 196 -21.22 -2.21 -21.96
CA ASP A 196 -21.43 -1.03 -21.12
C ASP A 196 -20.13 -0.56 -20.47
N LEU A 197 -19.20 -1.48 -20.20
CA LEU A 197 -17.91 -1.22 -19.58
C LEU A 197 -16.79 -1.95 -20.32
N LEU A 198 -15.68 -1.24 -20.56
CA LEU A 198 -14.43 -1.82 -21.02
C LEU A 198 -13.38 -1.78 -19.92
N ILE A 199 -12.73 -2.90 -19.66
CA ILE A 199 -11.59 -2.99 -18.74
C ILE A 199 -10.33 -3.26 -19.57
N ILE A 200 -9.30 -2.46 -19.36
CA ILE A 200 -8.10 -2.45 -20.18
C ILE A 200 -6.88 -2.64 -19.27
N ASP A 201 -6.06 -3.65 -19.55
CA ASP A 201 -4.74 -3.80 -18.92
C ASP A 201 -3.73 -2.91 -19.66
N ASP A 202 -2.98 -2.07 -18.92
CA ASP A 202 -1.98 -1.16 -19.51
C ASP A 202 -0.79 -1.89 -20.15
N GLU A 203 -0.61 -3.16 -19.85
CA GLU A 203 0.39 -4.03 -20.49
C GLU A 203 -0.07 -4.61 -21.83
N HIS A 204 -1.33 -4.45 -22.19
CA HIS A 204 -1.82 -4.97 -23.47
C HIS A 204 -1.23 -4.16 -24.64
N PRO A 205 -0.70 -4.81 -25.70
CA PRO A 205 -0.07 -4.10 -26.83
C PRO A 205 -0.96 -3.05 -27.49
N GLN A 206 -2.29 -3.26 -27.49
CA GLN A 206 -3.26 -2.38 -28.14
C GLN A 206 -3.90 -1.34 -27.20
N VAL A 207 -3.36 -1.13 -26.00
CA VAL A 207 -3.94 -0.23 -24.98
C VAL A 207 -4.19 1.18 -25.52
N ASN A 208 -3.22 1.76 -26.23
CA ASN A 208 -3.34 3.14 -26.75
C ASN A 208 -4.41 3.25 -27.84
N ALA A 209 -4.52 2.26 -28.73
CA ALA A 209 -5.55 2.24 -29.78
C ALA A 209 -6.96 2.14 -29.17
N LEU A 210 -7.13 1.30 -28.14
CA LEU A 210 -8.42 1.14 -27.48
C LEU A 210 -8.81 2.37 -26.66
N ILE A 211 -7.86 3.02 -25.97
CA ILE A 211 -8.11 4.28 -25.25
C ILE A 211 -8.60 5.35 -26.23
N SER A 212 -7.90 5.56 -27.36
CA SER A 212 -8.31 6.53 -28.37
C SER A 212 -9.70 6.22 -28.98
N TYR A 213 -10.04 4.94 -29.12
CA TYR A 213 -11.37 4.53 -29.55
C TYR A 213 -12.43 4.87 -28.49
N CYS A 214 -12.19 4.57 -27.23
CA CYS A 214 -13.13 4.84 -26.13
C CYS A 214 -13.43 6.34 -26.01
N GLU A 215 -12.41 7.20 -26.19
CA GLU A 215 -12.58 8.67 -26.18
C GLU A 215 -13.49 9.14 -27.32
N LYS A 216 -13.23 8.66 -28.56
CA LYS A 216 -14.03 9.05 -29.73
C LYS A 216 -15.46 8.55 -29.67
N ALA A 217 -15.68 7.38 -29.05
CA ALA A 217 -16.97 6.71 -28.97
C ALA A 217 -17.76 7.04 -27.70
N ASP A 218 -17.26 7.92 -26.85
CA ASP A 218 -17.82 8.26 -25.52
C ASP A 218 -18.15 7.02 -24.68
N LYS A 219 -17.28 6.01 -24.74
CA LYS A 219 -17.44 4.76 -24.01
C LYS A 219 -16.89 4.87 -22.60
N LYS A 220 -17.62 4.34 -21.61
CA LYS A 220 -17.12 4.18 -20.25
C LYS A 220 -16.05 3.08 -20.24
N TYR A 221 -14.93 3.31 -19.56
CA TYR A 221 -13.87 2.31 -19.44
C TYR A 221 -13.10 2.46 -18.13
N VAL A 222 -12.43 1.38 -17.73
CA VAL A 222 -11.51 1.36 -16.59
C VAL A 222 -10.17 0.86 -17.08
N LEU A 223 -9.12 1.67 -16.89
CA LEU A 223 -7.75 1.31 -17.23
C LEU A 223 -7.06 0.76 -15.97
N ILE A 224 -6.47 -0.43 -16.10
CA ILE A 224 -5.73 -1.09 -15.01
C ILE A 224 -4.24 -0.81 -15.21
N LEU A 225 -3.62 -0.12 -14.25
CA LEU A 225 -2.18 0.14 -14.26
C LEU A 225 -1.43 -0.93 -13.46
N ARG A 226 -0.23 -1.28 -13.93
CA ARG A 226 0.62 -2.27 -13.27
C ARG A 226 1.27 -1.73 -12.00
N ASP A 227 1.84 -0.52 -12.04
CA ASP A 227 2.66 0.01 -10.95
C ASP A 227 2.42 1.48 -10.67
N MET A 228 2.54 1.85 -9.37
CA MET A 228 2.60 3.25 -8.95
C MET A 228 3.95 3.90 -9.30
N VAL A 229 4.98 3.12 -9.61
CA VAL A 229 6.30 3.63 -10.02
C VAL A 229 6.20 4.05 -11.48
N VAL A 230 5.88 5.31 -11.69
CA VAL A 230 5.97 5.96 -12.99
C VAL A 230 7.43 5.90 -13.44
N ASN A 231 7.75 4.92 -14.28
CA ASN A 231 9.02 4.91 -14.99
C ASN A 231 9.07 6.20 -15.82
N LYS A 232 9.90 7.17 -15.45
CA LYS A 232 10.01 8.50 -16.08
C LYS A 232 10.20 8.46 -17.60
N GLN A 233 10.46 7.27 -18.16
CA GLN A 233 10.65 7.05 -19.60
C GLN A 233 9.36 6.70 -20.37
N SER A 234 8.29 6.25 -19.72
CA SER A 234 6.97 6.07 -20.36
C SER A 234 5.96 7.04 -19.77
N LYS A 235 6.04 8.31 -20.22
CA LYS A 235 4.93 9.26 -20.06
C LYS A 235 3.77 8.80 -20.97
N LYS A 236 3.09 7.71 -20.59
CA LYS A 236 1.75 7.46 -21.12
C LYS A 236 0.85 8.54 -20.52
N VAL A 237 0.50 9.53 -21.33
CA VAL A 237 -0.49 10.55 -20.96
C VAL A 237 -1.83 9.86 -21.11
N PHE A 238 -2.47 9.58 -19.98
CA PHE A 238 -3.85 9.09 -19.99
C PHE A 238 -4.80 10.29 -20.07
N PRO A 239 -5.93 10.15 -20.79
CA PRO A 239 -6.95 11.20 -20.88
C PRO A 239 -7.46 11.64 -19.51
N GLU A 240 -7.84 12.89 -19.39
CA GLU A 240 -8.36 13.48 -18.13
C GLU A 240 -9.56 12.72 -17.55
N HIS A 241 -10.35 12.07 -18.40
CA HIS A 241 -11.54 11.29 -18.03
C HIS A 241 -11.26 9.79 -17.81
N SER A 242 -10.00 9.36 -17.79
CA SER A 242 -9.66 7.95 -17.56
C SER A 242 -9.93 7.53 -16.12
N HIS A 243 -10.60 6.40 -15.96
CA HIS A 243 -10.79 5.77 -14.66
C HIS A 243 -9.66 4.78 -14.41
N ILE A 244 -8.72 5.14 -13.54
CA ILE A 244 -7.50 4.35 -13.31
C ILE A 244 -7.66 3.51 -12.04
N LEU A 245 -7.30 2.23 -12.15
CA LEU A 245 -7.11 1.31 -11.02
C LEU A 245 -5.64 0.92 -10.92
N HIS A 246 -5.12 0.88 -9.71
CA HIS A 246 -3.73 0.50 -9.45
C HIS A 246 -3.66 -0.95 -8.97
N LYS A 247 -2.75 -1.74 -9.54
CA LYS A 247 -2.43 -3.07 -9.02
C LYS A 247 -1.61 -2.95 -7.71
N PRO A 248 -1.83 -3.84 -6.70
CA PRO A 248 -2.78 -4.94 -6.72
C PRO A 248 -4.23 -4.46 -6.64
N LEU A 249 -5.12 -5.13 -7.40
CA LEU A 249 -6.54 -4.79 -7.45
C LEU A 249 -7.25 -5.21 -6.16
N THR A 250 -8.12 -4.33 -5.64
CA THR A 250 -8.90 -4.61 -4.43
C THR A 250 -10.39 -4.39 -4.69
N GLN A 251 -11.22 -5.03 -3.86
CA GLN A 251 -12.67 -4.87 -3.91
C GLN A 251 -13.09 -3.41 -3.74
N ASP A 252 -12.49 -2.70 -2.79
CA ASP A 252 -12.79 -1.29 -2.51
C ASP A 252 -12.50 -0.37 -3.70
N GLN A 253 -11.38 -0.61 -4.39
CA GLN A 253 -11.04 0.14 -5.60
C GLN A 253 -12.09 -0.05 -6.70
N PHE A 254 -12.54 -1.30 -6.92
CA PHE A 254 -13.59 -1.61 -7.89
C PHE A 254 -14.91 -0.97 -7.48
N THR A 255 -15.33 -1.13 -6.23
CA THR A 255 -16.54 -0.54 -5.66
C THR A 255 -16.57 0.98 -5.90
N TYR A 256 -15.52 1.68 -5.50
CA TYR A 256 -15.43 3.12 -5.66
C TYR A 256 -15.47 3.58 -7.12
N LYS A 257 -14.67 2.93 -7.98
CA LYS A 257 -14.57 3.32 -9.40
C LYS A 257 -15.85 3.03 -10.18
N LEU A 258 -16.43 1.85 -10.02
CA LEU A 258 -17.67 1.49 -10.71
C LEU A 258 -18.84 2.34 -10.20
N GLY A 259 -18.90 2.65 -8.91
CA GLY A 259 -19.86 3.60 -8.36
C GLY A 259 -19.75 4.99 -9.00
N SER A 260 -18.54 5.49 -9.23
CA SER A 260 -18.32 6.78 -9.90
C SER A 260 -18.67 6.76 -11.39
N ILE A 261 -18.52 5.62 -12.07
CA ILE A 261 -18.83 5.47 -13.52
C ILE A 261 -20.34 5.37 -13.75
N PHE A 262 -21.03 4.57 -12.93
CA PHE A 262 -22.44 4.24 -13.16
C PHE A 262 -23.43 5.09 -12.37
N GLY A 263 -22.93 6.06 -11.57
CA GLY A 263 -23.80 7.00 -10.87
C GLY A 263 -24.74 6.29 -9.88
N ALA A 264 -24.23 5.34 -9.12
CA ALA A 264 -25.02 4.73 -8.08
C ALA A 264 -25.47 5.84 -7.10
N ASN A 265 -26.78 6.15 -7.12
CA ASN A 265 -27.46 6.98 -6.11
C ASN A 265 -27.50 6.21 -4.78
N ASN A 266 -26.38 5.80 -4.29
CA ASN A 266 -26.27 5.23 -2.98
C ASN A 266 -25.51 6.22 -2.13
N GLU A 267 -26.16 6.62 -1.07
CA GLU A 267 -25.48 6.97 0.16
C GLU A 267 -24.49 5.83 0.45
N PHE A 268 -23.34 5.88 -0.22
CA PHE A 268 -22.19 5.11 0.16
C PHE A 268 -21.80 5.60 1.54
N VAL A 269 -22.47 5.08 2.55
CA VAL A 269 -21.88 4.96 3.86
C VAL A 269 -20.75 3.93 3.68
N LEU A 270 -19.66 4.37 3.04
CA LEU A 270 -18.36 3.84 3.34
C LEU A 270 -18.20 4.07 4.84
N THR A 271 -18.55 3.07 5.62
CA THR A 271 -17.86 2.83 6.89
C THR A 271 -16.48 2.22 6.55
N ALA A 272 -15.76 2.78 5.56
CA ALA A 272 -14.35 2.99 5.75
C ALA A 272 -14.24 3.60 7.14
N PRO A 273 -13.28 3.17 7.99
CA PRO A 273 -13.02 3.90 9.23
C PRO A 273 -13.03 5.36 8.79
N LYS A 274 -13.94 6.15 9.30
CA LYS A 274 -14.21 7.52 8.88
C LYS A 274 -12.88 8.16 8.49
N GLN A 275 -12.51 8.09 7.23
CA GLN A 275 -11.68 9.10 6.64
C GLN A 275 -12.64 10.27 6.65
N ALA A 276 -12.46 11.06 7.68
CA ALA A 276 -13.24 12.23 7.96
C ALA A 276 -13.38 13.06 6.68
N ASN A 277 -14.48 12.85 5.98
CA ASN A 277 -15.07 13.81 5.07
C ASN A 277 -16.24 14.53 5.76
N ASP A 278 -16.15 14.73 7.06
CA ASP A 278 -16.54 16.00 7.64
C ASP A 278 -15.40 16.94 7.29
N ILE A 279 -15.47 17.47 6.07
CA ILE A 279 -14.68 18.62 5.66
C ILE A 279 -15.29 19.79 6.46
N GLU A 280 -14.88 19.94 7.72
CA GLU A 280 -14.59 21.29 8.20
C GLU A 280 -13.64 21.90 7.16
N PRO A 281 -13.86 23.13 6.71
CA PRO A 281 -12.98 23.77 5.74
C PRO A 281 -11.55 23.57 6.24
N GLU A 282 -10.74 22.82 5.49
CA GLU A 282 -9.37 22.56 5.89
C GLU A 282 -8.68 23.90 6.02
N PRO A 283 -8.03 24.21 7.14
CA PRO A 283 -7.24 25.43 7.26
C PRO A 283 -6.30 25.45 6.07
N GLU A 284 -6.29 26.56 5.35
CA GLU A 284 -5.55 26.70 4.11
C GLU A 284 -4.05 26.65 4.41
N LEU A 285 -3.48 25.45 4.29
CA LEU A 285 -2.06 25.20 4.53
C LEU A 285 -1.21 25.44 3.28
N SER A 286 -1.83 25.82 2.17
CA SER A 286 -1.20 26.10 0.87
C SER A 286 -0.15 27.23 0.91
N LYS A 287 -0.22 28.11 1.89
CA LYS A 287 0.74 29.21 2.10
C LYS A 287 2.07 28.77 2.71
N TYR A 288 2.14 27.57 3.29
CA TYR A 288 3.32 27.09 4.00
C TYR A 288 4.23 26.23 3.13
N HIS A 289 5.54 26.26 3.42
CA HIS A 289 6.58 25.52 2.74
C HIS A 289 7.32 24.62 3.73
N VAL A 290 7.27 23.31 3.51
CA VAL A 290 7.85 22.28 4.40
C VAL A 290 9.05 21.63 3.74
N LEU A 291 10.16 21.52 4.46
CA LEU A 291 11.31 20.71 4.09
C LEU A 291 11.13 19.29 4.66
N LEU A 292 11.08 18.29 3.79
CA LEU A 292 10.95 16.87 4.14
C LEU A 292 12.29 16.18 3.92
N VAL A 293 12.89 15.67 5.00
CA VAL A 293 14.22 15.04 4.97
C VAL A 293 14.10 13.58 5.38
N ASP A 294 14.41 12.66 4.48
CA ASP A 294 14.39 11.20 4.73
C ASP A 294 15.25 10.52 3.66
N ASP A 295 16.10 9.56 4.03
CA ASP A 295 16.96 8.83 3.08
C ASP A 295 16.21 7.77 2.26
N ASN A 296 15.02 7.41 2.70
CA ASN A 296 14.19 6.42 2.04
C ASN A 296 13.14 7.06 1.14
N MET A 297 13.32 6.92 -0.18
CA MET A 297 12.39 7.43 -1.21
C MET A 297 10.94 6.99 -1.01
N ILE A 298 10.70 5.80 -0.43
CA ILE A 298 9.34 5.32 -0.14
C ILE A 298 8.70 6.16 0.96
N ASN A 299 9.44 6.48 2.02
CA ASN A 299 8.96 7.35 3.10
C ASN A 299 8.65 8.75 2.58
N ILE A 300 9.52 9.30 1.72
CA ILE A 300 9.30 10.59 1.05
C ILE A 300 8.00 10.56 0.25
N GLU A 301 7.77 9.55 -0.59
CA GLU A 301 6.56 9.48 -1.42
C GLU A 301 5.29 9.28 -0.58
N VAL A 302 5.35 8.51 0.50
CA VAL A 302 4.24 8.36 1.45
C VAL A 302 3.92 9.70 2.12
N ALA A 303 4.93 10.40 2.64
CA ALA A 303 4.74 11.70 3.29
C ALA A 303 4.21 12.74 2.28
N LYS A 304 4.76 12.81 1.05
CA LYS A 304 4.24 13.65 -0.02
C LYS A 304 2.77 13.37 -0.35
N ALA A 305 2.39 12.10 -0.47
CA ALA A 305 1.00 11.72 -0.76
C ALA A 305 0.03 12.19 0.34
N ILE A 306 0.45 12.14 1.61
CA ILE A 306 -0.32 12.65 2.74
C ILE A 306 -0.42 14.19 2.67
N LEU A 307 0.70 14.87 2.45
CA LEU A 307 0.81 16.33 2.46
C LEU A 307 0.19 16.99 1.22
N LYS A 308 0.20 16.33 0.07
CA LYS A 308 -0.42 16.83 -1.17
C LYS A 308 -1.88 17.21 -0.99
N ARG A 309 -2.61 16.50 -0.12
CA ARG A 309 -4.03 16.79 0.17
C ARG A 309 -4.24 18.09 0.96
N THR A 310 -3.20 18.61 1.60
CA THR A 310 -3.25 19.86 2.39
C THR A 310 -2.88 21.11 1.59
N GLY A 311 -2.41 20.94 0.35
CA GLY A 311 -1.92 22.03 -0.48
C GLY A 311 -0.54 22.59 -0.11
N ILE A 312 0.09 22.08 0.96
CA ILE A 312 1.43 22.51 1.44
C ILE A 312 2.47 22.33 0.32
N LYS A 313 3.33 23.33 0.17
CA LYS A 313 4.51 23.21 -0.69
C LYS A 313 5.57 22.37 -0.01
N ILE A 314 6.19 21.44 -0.76
CA ILE A 314 7.16 20.49 -0.22
C ILE A 314 8.44 20.54 -1.03
N THR A 315 9.56 20.70 -0.35
CA THR A 315 10.91 20.44 -0.88
C THR A 315 11.46 19.22 -0.14
N CYS A 316 12.19 18.35 -0.84
CA CYS A 316 12.75 17.13 -0.26
C CYS A 316 14.26 17.16 -0.25
N ALA A 317 14.84 16.54 0.77
CA ALA A 317 16.27 16.26 0.88
C ALA A 317 16.45 14.79 1.32
N SER A 318 17.52 14.16 0.85
CA SER A 318 17.82 12.75 1.10
C SER A 318 18.76 12.52 2.28
N ASP A 319 19.35 13.57 2.81
CA ASP A 319 20.20 13.53 4.00
C ASP A 319 20.35 14.92 4.65
N GLY A 320 21.06 14.99 5.78
CA GLY A 320 21.30 16.23 6.49
C GLY A 320 22.12 17.27 5.74
N ILE A 321 23.05 16.83 4.88
CA ILE A 321 23.89 17.73 4.08
C ILE A 321 23.05 18.43 3.01
N GLU A 322 22.20 17.66 2.33
CA GLU A 322 21.27 18.20 1.33
C GLU A 322 20.24 19.13 2.00
N ALA A 323 19.77 18.79 3.21
CA ALA A 323 18.87 19.62 3.99
C ALA A 323 19.49 20.98 4.35
N LEU A 324 20.72 21.01 4.85
CA LEU A 324 21.45 22.26 5.15
C LEU A 324 21.67 23.09 3.89
N SER A 325 21.95 22.44 2.76
CA SER A 325 22.12 23.11 1.48
C SER A 325 20.79 23.71 1.00
N ALA A 326 19.69 22.96 1.10
CA ALA A 326 18.37 23.45 0.75
C ALA A 326 17.97 24.70 1.55
N LEU A 327 18.24 24.72 2.85
CA LEU A 327 18.00 25.87 3.71
C LEU A 327 18.82 27.08 3.29
N LYS A 328 20.12 26.91 2.99
CA LYS A 328 21.01 28.01 2.58
C LYS A 328 20.64 28.67 1.25
N PHE A 329 20.24 27.87 0.28
CA PHE A 329 20.08 28.34 -1.10
C PHE A 329 18.63 28.72 -1.46
N ASN A 330 17.65 28.44 -0.59
CA ASN A 330 16.24 28.73 -0.87
C ASN A 330 15.76 30.06 -0.26
N GLN A 331 16.50 31.14 -0.52
CA GLN A 331 16.20 32.48 0.04
C GLN A 331 14.92 33.12 -0.52
N GLU A 332 14.51 32.75 -1.74
CA GLU A 332 13.29 33.30 -2.36
C GLU A 332 11.99 32.77 -1.76
N GLN A 333 12.03 31.56 -1.17
CA GLN A 333 10.87 30.91 -0.57
C GLN A 333 11.28 30.20 0.73
N PRO A 334 11.35 30.88 1.86
CA PRO A 334 11.80 30.31 3.12
C PRO A 334 10.92 29.11 3.54
N PHE A 335 11.49 28.24 4.33
CA PHE A 335 10.78 27.12 4.93
C PHE A 335 10.12 27.55 6.24
N ASP A 336 8.92 27.01 6.48
CA ASP A 336 8.14 27.25 7.70
C ASP A 336 8.30 26.13 8.73
N LEU A 337 8.65 24.92 8.27
CA LEU A 337 8.76 23.72 9.10
C LEU A 337 9.66 22.67 8.43
N ILE A 338 10.34 21.87 9.26
CA ILE A 338 11.16 20.73 8.82
C ILE A 338 10.58 19.42 9.38
N LEU A 339 10.33 18.44 8.52
CA LEU A 339 10.11 17.05 8.87
C LEU A 339 11.44 16.33 8.71
N MET A 340 12.05 15.86 9.81
CA MET A 340 13.42 15.36 9.85
C MET A 340 13.46 13.89 10.26
N ASP A 341 13.94 13.01 9.38
CA ASP A 341 14.31 11.65 9.81
C ASP A 341 15.45 11.68 10.81
N CYS A 342 15.32 10.90 11.88
CA CYS A 342 16.37 10.82 12.90
C CYS A 342 17.61 10.05 12.43
N GLN A 343 17.44 9.05 11.55
CA GLN A 343 18.53 8.15 11.14
C GLN A 343 18.72 8.21 9.63
N MET A 344 19.79 8.84 9.20
CA MET A 344 20.18 9.00 7.80
C MET A 344 21.68 8.81 7.64
N PRO A 345 22.16 8.40 6.45
CA PRO A 345 23.58 8.35 6.14
C PRO A 345 24.20 9.76 6.07
N ASN A 346 25.51 9.85 6.09
CA ASN A 346 26.33 11.04 5.99
C ASN A 346 26.20 12.01 7.19
N LEU A 347 25.03 12.60 7.39
CA LEU A 347 24.70 13.48 8.52
C LEU A 347 23.29 13.12 9.00
N ASP A 348 23.20 12.61 10.23
CA ASP A 348 21.93 12.19 10.80
C ASP A 348 21.03 13.38 11.21
N GLY A 349 19.77 13.10 11.56
CA GLY A 349 18.80 14.14 11.87
C GLY A 349 19.12 14.90 13.17
N TYR A 350 19.78 14.26 14.14
CA TYR A 350 20.17 14.90 15.40
C TYR A 350 21.28 15.91 15.17
N ASP A 351 22.32 15.50 14.47
CA ASP A 351 23.45 16.36 14.11
C ASP A 351 23.02 17.47 13.17
N THR A 352 22.18 17.17 12.17
CA THR A 352 21.59 18.19 11.27
C THR A 352 20.82 19.24 12.05
N THR A 353 20.00 18.82 13.01
CA THR A 353 19.25 19.75 13.88
C THR A 353 20.18 20.64 14.68
N SER A 354 21.22 20.05 15.30
CA SER A 354 22.23 20.81 16.04
C SER A 354 22.95 21.84 15.17
N GLU A 355 23.28 21.48 13.93
CA GLU A 355 23.89 22.39 12.95
C GLU A 355 22.95 23.56 12.57
N ILE A 356 21.65 23.29 12.39
CA ILE A 356 20.63 24.31 12.13
C ILE A 356 20.53 25.26 13.34
N ARG A 357 20.47 24.74 14.56
CA ARG A 357 20.40 25.55 15.81
C ARG A 357 21.66 26.39 16.04
N ASN A 358 22.80 25.95 15.51
CA ASN A 358 24.08 26.69 15.53
C ASN A 358 24.21 27.65 14.32
N ALA A 359 23.14 28.00 13.65
CA ALA A 359 23.10 28.93 12.53
C ALA A 359 23.88 28.52 11.27
N LYS A 360 24.28 27.25 11.12
CA LYS A 360 25.03 26.81 9.93
C LYS A 360 24.17 26.80 8.65
N ALA A 361 22.84 26.83 8.80
CA ALA A 361 21.91 26.94 7.69
C ALA A 361 21.41 28.38 7.44
N GLY A 362 21.80 29.34 8.28
CA GLY A 362 21.33 30.71 8.30
C GLY A 362 20.70 31.06 9.64
N VAL A 363 20.82 32.31 10.06
CA VAL A 363 20.30 32.79 11.36
C VAL A 363 18.76 32.76 11.42
N GLU A 364 18.11 32.87 10.28
CA GLU A 364 16.65 32.82 10.10
C GLU A 364 16.04 31.48 10.45
N TYR A 365 16.83 30.39 10.39
CA TYR A 365 16.34 29.03 10.64
C TYR A 365 16.68 28.49 12.05
N ILE A 366 17.33 29.28 12.91
CA ILE A 366 17.69 28.86 14.30
C ILE A 366 16.44 28.41 15.06
N SER A 367 15.31 29.07 14.88
CA SER A 367 14.06 28.80 15.59
C SER A 367 13.00 28.05 14.75
N ILE A 368 13.34 27.64 13.53
CA ILE A 368 12.38 26.91 12.69
C ILE A 368 11.86 25.66 13.39
N PRO A 369 10.54 25.38 13.38
CA PRO A 369 10.00 24.14 13.93
C PRO A 369 10.58 22.91 13.22
N ILE A 370 11.14 21.97 13.98
CA ILE A 370 11.66 20.70 13.49
C ILE A 370 10.92 19.57 14.17
N ILE A 371 10.21 18.76 13.38
CA ILE A 371 9.50 17.59 13.85
C ILE A 371 10.28 16.35 13.44
N ALA A 372 10.71 15.57 14.43
CA ALA A 372 11.41 14.30 14.21
C ALA A 372 10.49 13.25 13.59
N MET A 373 11.00 12.46 12.67
CA MET A 373 10.38 11.22 12.18
C MET A 373 11.23 10.05 12.69
N THR A 374 10.74 9.29 13.67
CA THR A 374 11.50 8.23 14.35
C THR A 374 10.87 6.85 14.17
N ALA A 375 11.70 5.80 14.13
CA ALA A 375 11.24 4.41 14.09
C ALA A 375 10.63 3.93 15.41
N SER A 376 10.97 4.54 16.55
CA SER A 376 10.55 4.13 17.88
C SER A 376 9.97 5.29 18.69
N ALA A 377 9.00 4.96 19.55
CA ALA A 377 8.39 5.90 20.50
C ALA A 377 8.93 5.70 21.93
N MET A 378 10.08 5.05 22.08
CA MET A 378 10.65 4.80 23.42
C MET A 378 11.10 6.13 24.07
N GLU A 379 11.01 6.18 25.39
CA GLU A 379 11.25 7.39 26.18
C GLU A 379 12.64 8.00 25.91
N GLY A 380 13.66 7.16 25.70
CA GLY A 380 15.01 7.60 25.35
C GLY A 380 15.17 8.26 23.97
N ASP A 381 14.37 7.88 22.97
CA ASP A 381 14.42 8.50 21.63
C ASP A 381 13.80 9.90 21.66
N ARG A 382 12.75 10.09 22.45
CA ARG A 382 12.15 11.41 22.68
C ARG A 382 13.14 12.38 23.33
N GLU A 383 13.84 11.93 24.37
CA GLU A 383 14.83 12.76 25.06
C GLU A 383 15.98 13.17 24.12
N ARG A 384 16.43 12.28 23.26
CA ARG A 384 17.46 12.58 22.25
C ARG A 384 16.98 13.63 21.24
N CYS A 385 15.74 13.53 20.74
CA CYS A 385 15.17 14.53 19.84
C CYS A 385 15.15 15.93 20.49
N ILE A 386 14.66 16.01 21.74
CA ILE A 386 14.58 17.28 22.47
C ILE A 386 15.99 17.84 22.76
N THR A 387 16.93 17.00 23.18
CA THR A 387 18.31 17.41 23.47
C THR A 387 19.02 17.94 22.22
N ALA A 388 18.74 17.36 21.04
CA ALA A 388 19.24 17.86 19.77
C ALA A 388 18.61 19.20 19.33
N GLY A 389 17.53 19.63 19.98
CA GLY A 389 16.83 20.89 19.67
C GLY A 389 15.63 20.74 18.76
N MET A 390 15.10 19.51 18.56
CA MET A 390 13.83 19.29 17.83
C MET A 390 12.63 19.68 18.69
N ASN A 391 11.56 20.12 18.06
CA ASN A 391 10.37 20.66 18.73
C ASN A 391 9.33 19.59 19.05
N ASP A 392 9.23 18.55 18.21
CA ASP A 392 8.23 17.49 18.34
C ASP A 392 8.69 16.21 17.63
N TYR A 393 7.90 15.14 17.71
CA TYR A 393 8.22 13.89 17.02
C TYR A 393 6.97 13.18 16.50
N ILE A 394 7.16 12.37 15.45
CA ILE A 394 6.17 11.48 14.85
C ILE A 394 6.83 10.11 14.66
N THR A 395 6.12 9.06 15.05
CA THR A 395 6.60 7.68 14.84
C THR A 395 6.33 7.18 13.43
N LYS A 396 7.28 6.51 12.84
CA LYS A 396 7.11 5.75 11.60
C LYS A 396 6.41 4.40 11.90
N PRO A 397 5.45 3.93 11.05
CA PRO A 397 5.01 4.54 9.81
C PRO A 397 4.13 5.78 10.05
N ILE A 398 4.32 6.80 9.23
CA ILE A 398 3.64 8.10 9.37
C ILE A 398 2.13 7.92 9.14
N LYS A 399 1.34 8.27 10.17
CA LYS A 399 -0.13 8.24 10.09
C LYS A 399 -0.66 9.59 9.61
N PRO A 400 -1.55 9.65 8.58
CA PRO A 400 -2.05 10.91 8.02
C PRO A 400 -2.63 11.87 9.06
N LYS A 401 -3.47 11.37 9.98
CA LYS A 401 -4.07 12.18 11.04
C LYS A 401 -3.05 12.75 12.02
N THR A 402 -2.04 11.98 12.38
CA THR A 402 -0.98 12.42 13.31
C THR A 402 -0.12 13.50 12.66
N LEU A 403 0.33 13.28 11.41
CA LEU A 403 1.11 14.27 10.67
C LEU A 403 0.34 15.58 10.51
N LYS A 404 -0.92 15.51 10.06
CA LYS A 404 -1.77 16.70 9.91
C LYS A 404 -1.92 17.48 11.23
N ASN A 405 -2.23 16.80 12.34
CA ASN A 405 -2.39 17.46 13.63
C ASN A 405 -1.10 18.15 14.08
N ARG A 406 0.06 17.53 13.89
CA ARG A 406 1.35 18.14 14.25
C ARG A 406 1.66 19.35 13.39
N LEU A 407 1.40 19.29 12.08
CA LEU A 407 1.56 20.46 11.20
C LEU A 407 0.67 21.61 11.63
N LEU A 408 -0.60 21.38 11.93
CA LEU A 408 -1.50 22.41 12.44
C LEU A 408 -1.05 23.01 13.77
N THR A 409 -0.43 22.22 14.64
CA THR A 409 0.10 22.69 15.92
C THR A 409 1.29 23.63 15.73
N TRP A 410 2.15 23.40 14.73
CA TRP A 410 3.41 24.10 14.57
C TRP A 410 3.40 25.17 13.47
N LEU A 411 2.40 25.17 12.59
CA LEU A 411 2.24 26.17 11.50
C LEU A 411 1.18 27.25 11.79
N ASN A 412 0.35 27.07 12.80
CA ASN A 412 -0.59 28.08 13.32
C ASN A 412 -0.04 28.67 14.61
#